data_1cdf9c7531bcbf85896e8388eb7d08c8
#
_entry.id   1cdf9c7531bcbf85896e8388eb7d08c8
#
_cell.length_a   1.000
_cell.length_b   1.000
_cell.length_c   1.000
_cell.angle_alpha   90.00
_cell.angle_beta   90.00
_cell.angle_gamma   90.00
#
_symmetry.space_group_name_H-M   'P 1'
#
loop_
_entity.id
_entity.type
_entity.pdbx_description
1 polymer ?
#
loop_
_entity_poly.entity_id
_entity_poly.type
_entity_poly.pdbx_seq_one_letter_code
_entity_poly.pdbx_strand_id
1 'polypeptide(L)'
;MHKWLSQNKNKLTALTGLLIVMAFIFQWIFSNRTAANIFLFIASLIGGFPIAVSAIAALKVKVISIDLLVTIAIFGAFVIQEFEESAIVAFLFLFGAYLEHKTLSKTRLAIQNLVALSPETALRQNNQEEFEEISVEEVEEGDHLLVKTGDKVPVDGIVLSGLATINEASITGEPLPVSKAVDDQVFAGTIVEDGTIHMQAEKVGEDSTFGKIIALVEEAQDSKSPAERFIDRFAKYYTPAVLVLALIVFLFSRSISLAITILVLGCPGALVIGVPVSHVAGIGNGAKHGILFKGSDVIAKFSKVDTILFDKTGTLTYGNPEVTDSHYYLPDHDLVDRLLVSVEKESRHPLAQAILKHYQVSQSENILETTVIQGGGIMAKTHEHQILVGNPYLMKQYHITITEPMQKDINEMEQLGESLVLTAIDGSLALATGIRDQLRDGVKEDLQALKNMGVKNLILLSGDHQHSVDLVREELGLSEAYGNLLPADKAAFVKKRQSIGETVAFVGDGINDSPSLALADIGIAMGNGTDVAIETSDIVLMHSNFHRIPHALALAKATSRNMLENIIIALLVVVILLVSVFTNRAMNMAIGMFVHEASILVVILNAMRLIHFKSKQKLDTNQLFMNDLQVN
;
A
#
# COMPACT_ATOMS: atom_id res chain seq x y z
N MET A 1 -19.31 -28.10 -20.69
CA MET A 1 -19.53 -28.85 -19.43
C MET A 1 -18.82 -28.19 -18.25
N HIS A 2 -17.51 -27.94 -18.31
CA HIS A 2 -16.75 -27.31 -17.24
C HIS A 2 -17.32 -25.94 -16.83
N LYS A 3 -17.60 -25.06 -17.81
CA LYS A 3 -18.17 -23.71 -17.57
C LYS A 3 -19.57 -23.77 -16.92
N TRP A 4 -20.40 -24.71 -17.30
CA TRP A 4 -21.72 -24.91 -16.70
C TRP A 4 -21.63 -25.41 -15.26
N LEU A 5 -20.71 -26.35 -14.98
CA LEU A 5 -20.47 -26.87 -13.63
C LEU A 5 -19.96 -25.77 -12.68
N SER A 6 -19.03 -24.92 -13.12
CA SER A 6 -18.51 -23.81 -12.30
C SER A 6 -19.61 -22.79 -11.94
N GLN A 7 -20.50 -22.47 -12.90
CA GLN A 7 -21.62 -21.55 -12.67
C GLN A 7 -22.72 -22.12 -11.76
N ASN A 8 -22.91 -23.45 -11.75
CA ASN A 8 -23.96 -24.10 -10.97
C ASN A 8 -23.46 -24.83 -9.72
N LYS A 9 -22.16 -24.69 -9.37
CA LYS A 9 -21.53 -25.37 -8.23
C LYS A 9 -22.31 -25.13 -6.92
N ASN A 10 -22.76 -23.92 -6.67
CA ASN A 10 -23.53 -23.56 -5.48
C ASN A 10 -24.90 -24.23 -5.42
N LYS A 11 -25.58 -24.37 -6.58
CA LYS A 11 -26.89 -25.05 -6.68
C LYS A 11 -26.72 -26.55 -6.46
N LEU A 12 -25.64 -27.14 -7.00
CA LEU A 12 -25.33 -28.55 -6.79
C LEU A 12 -25.01 -28.84 -5.31
N THR A 13 -24.25 -27.97 -4.64
CA THR A 13 -23.99 -28.08 -3.21
C THR A 13 -25.29 -28.03 -2.38
N ALA A 14 -26.17 -27.07 -2.67
CA ALA A 14 -27.46 -26.97 -1.98
C ALA A 14 -28.34 -28.20 -2.21
N LEU A 15 -28.38 -28.70 -3.45
CA LEU A 15 -29.15 -29.92 -3.81
C LEU A 15 -28.60 -31.15 -3.08
N THR A 16 -27.28 -31.33 -3.05
CA THR A 16 -26.63 -32.43 -2.32
C THR A 16 -26.97 -32.37 -0.84
N GLY A 17 -26.90 -31.18 -0.20
CA GLY A 17 -27.29 -31.00 1.19
C GLY A 17 -28.76 -31.31 1.45
N LEU A 18 -29.67 -30.89 0.57
CA LEU A 18 -31.10 -31.19 0.67
C LEU A 18 -31.35 -32.71 0.62
N LEU A 19 -30.70 -33.42 -0.30
CA LEU A 19 -30.83 -34.88 -0.42
C LEU A 19 -30.32 -35.61 0.82
N ILE A 20 -29.23 -35.16 1.44
CA ILE A 20 -28.71 -35.70 2.70
C ILE A 20 -29.73 -35.49 3.83
N VAL A 21 -30.30 -34.29 3.95
CA VAL A 21 -31.33 -34.01 4.96
C VAL A 21 -32.56 -34.91 4.76
N MET A 22 -33.00 -35.07 3.50
CA MET A 22 -34.10 -35.99 3.19
C MET A 22 -33.74 -37.43 3.56
N ALA A 23 -32.51 -37.87 3.31
CA ALA A 23 -32.08 -39.22 3.70
C ALA A 23 -32.19 -39.43 5.22
N PHE A 24 -31.71 -38.48 6.05
CA PHE A 24 -31.83 -38.57 7.52
C PHE A 24 -33.28 -38.51 8.01
N ILE A 25 -34.15 -37.72 7.35
CA ILE A 25 -35.59 -37.71 7.65
C ILE A 25 -36.16 -39.09 7.42
N PHE A 26 -35.89 -39.73 6.29
CA PHE A 26 -36.39 -41.07 5.98
C PHE A 26 -35.80 -42.12 6.93
N GLN A 27 -34.54 -41.98 7.32
CA GLN A 27 -33.88 -42.92 8.24
C GLN A 27 -34.41 -42.83 9.67
N TRP A 28 -34.58 -41.63 10.22
CA TRP A 28 -34.89 -41.43 11.63
C TRP A 28 -36.39 -41.28 11.93
N ILE A 29 -37.14 -40.61 11.04
CA ILE A 29 -38.57 -40.36 11.24
C ILE A 29 -39.39 -41.53 10.66
N PHE A 30 -39.09 -41.94 9.45
CA PHE A 30 -39.83 -42.99 8.78
C PHE A 30 -39.24 -44.40 8.92
N SER A 31 -38.08 -44.53 9.56
CA SER A 31 -37.33 -45.79 9.75
C SER A 31 -37.10 -46.58 8.45
N ASN A 32 -37.11 -45.92 7.31
CA ASN A 32 -36.97 -46.50 5.97
C ASN A 32 -35.52 -46.36 5.45
N ARG A 33 -34.68 -47.34 5.81
CA ARG A 33 -33.27 -47.38 5.37
C ARG A 33 -33.09 -47.48 3.87
N THR A 34 -33.98 -48.15 3.16
CA THR A 34 -33.87 -48.28 1.68
C THR A 34 -34.06 -46.93 0.97
N ALA A 35 -35.08 -46.18 1.38
CA ALA A 35 -35.26 -44.83 0.86
C ALA A 35 -34.10 -43.90 1.23
N ALA A 36 -33.61 -43.94 2.48
CA ALA A 36 -32.46 -43.18 2.89
C ALA A 36 -31.22 -43.47 2.01
N ASN A 37 -30.91 -44.74 1.78
CA ASN A 37 -29.77 -45.14 0.95
C ASN A 37 -29.92 -44.68 -0.51
N ILE A 38 -31.12 -44.62 -1.05
CA ILE A 38 -31.36 -44.09 -2.43
C ILE A 38 -31.06 -42.60 -2.48
N PHE A 39 -31.48 -41.80 -1.46
CA PHE A 39 -31.17 -40.39 -1.41
C PHE A 39 -29.66 -40.14 -1.23
N LEU A 40 -28.97 -40.91 -0.39
CA LEU A 40 -27.53 -40.82 -0.18
C LEU A 40 -26.75 -41.22 -1.44
N PHE A 41 -27.18 -42.26 -2.13
CA PHE A 41 -26.61 -42.67 -3.42
C PHE A 41 -26.69 -41.55 -4.46
N ILE A 42 -27.86 -40.93 -4.62
CA ILE A 42 -28.05 -39.79 -5.55
C ILE A 42 -27.23 -38.57 -5.10
N ALA A 43 -27.21 -38.27 -3.80
CA ALA A 43 -26.42 -37.16 -3.24
C ALA A 43 -24.92 -37.36 -3.52
N SER A 44 -24.38 -38.56 -3.31
CA SER A 44 -23.01 -38.92 -3.61
C SER A 44 -22.63 -38.73 -5.07
N LEU A 45 -23.50 -39.14 -6.01
CA LEU A 45 -23.27 -38.93 -7.43
C LEU A 45 -23.29 -37.45 -7.81
N ILE A 46 -24.29 -36.70 -7.36
CA ILE A 46 -24.43 -35.28 -7.69
C ILE A 46 -23.30 -34.47 -7.09
N GLY A 47 -22.91 -34.71 -5.82
CA GLY A 47 -21.84 -34.04 -5.15
C GLY A 47 -20.44 -34.43 -5.64
N GLY A 48 -20.24 -35.73 -5.93
CA GLY A 48 -18.94 -36.24 -6.40
C GLY A 48 -18.61 -35.85 -7.85
N PHE A 49 -19.62 -35.65 -8.70
CA PHE A 49 -19.42 -35.37 -10.11
C PHE A 49 -18.59 -34.09 -10.40
N PRO A 50 -18.87 -32.90 -9.80
CA PRO A 50 -18.05 -31.71 -10.02
C PRO A 50 -16.62 -31.90 -9.55
N ILE A 51 -16.41 -32.62 -8.42
CA ILE A 51 -15.10 -32.89 -7.84
C ILE A 51 -14.28 -33.77 -8.79
N ALA A 52 -14.89 -34.84 -9.31
CA ALA A 52 -14.27 -35.76 -10.27
C ALA A 52 -13.87 -35.05 -11.59
N VAL A 53 -14.70 -34.13 -12.08
CA VAL A 53 -14.36 -33.33 -13.28
C VAL A 53 -13.16 -32.43 -13.02
N SER A 54 -13.07 -31.79 -11.85
CA SER A 54 -11.90 -30.99 -11.45
C SER A 54 -10.64 -31.86 -11.33
N ALA A 55 -10.75 -33.02 -10.72
CA ALA A 55 -9.65 -33.98 -10.59
C ALA A 55 -9.11 -34.44 -11.95
N ILE A 56 -10.00 -34.78 -12.90
CA ILE A 56 -9.62 -35.18 -14.26
C ILE A 56 -8.94 -34.01 -14.99
N ALA A 57 -9.42 -32.77 -14.81
CA ALA A 57 -8.81 -31.60 -15.41
C ALA A 57 -7.38 -31.39 -14.90
N ALA A 58 -7.14 -31.53 -13.59
CA ALA A 58 -5.82 -31.46 -12.99
C ALA A 58 -4.88 -32.56 -13.49
N LEU A 59 -5.38 -33.80 -13.62
CA LEU A 59 -4.60 -34.92 -14.14
C LEU A 59 -4.16 -34.73 -15.60
N LYS A 60 -4.97 -34.09 -16.43
CA LYS A 60 -4.58 -33.76 -17.82
C LYS A 60 -3.34 -32.87 -17.90
N VAL A 61 -3.13 -32.02 -16.91
CA VAL A 61 -1.92 -31.18 -16.79
C VAL A 61 -0.86 -31.83 -15.87
N LYS A 62 -0.99 -33.12 -15.57
CA LYS A 62 -0.07 -33.94 -14.76
C LYS A 62 0.09 -33.41 -13.31
N VAL A 63 -0.95 -32.83 -12.75
CA VAL A 63 -1.00 -32.37 -11.35
C VAL A 63 -1.87 -33.34 -10.53
N ILE A 64 -1.31 -33.88 -9.45
CA ILE A 64 -2.03 -34.66 -8.44
C ILE A 64 -2.64 -33.65 -7.49
N SER A 65 -3.92 -33.31 -7.68
CA SER A 65 -4.64 -32.31 -6.89
C SER A 65 -5.35 -32.94 -5.68
N ILE A 66 -5.78 -32.08 -4.76
CA ILE A 66 -6.65 -32.44 -3.62
C ILE A 66 -7.96 -33.05 -4.12
N ASP A 67 -8.54 -32.51 -5.19
CA ASP A 67 -9.75 -33.03 -5.80
C ASP A 67 -9.61 -34.52 -6.18
N LEU A 68 -8.40 -34.96 -6.59
CA LEU A 68 -8.15 -36.35 -6.91
C LEU A 68 -8.23 -37.25 -5.67
N LEU A 69 -7.62 -36.81 -4.54
CA LEU A 69 -7.68 -37.57 -3.29
C LEU A 69 -9.13 -37.74 -2.82
N VAL A 70 -9.89 -36.64 -2.85
CA VAL A 70 -11.31 -36.63 -2.44
C VAL A 70 -12.16 -37.46 -3.42
N THR A 71 -11.89 -37.38 -4.73
CA THR A 71 -12.58 -38.21 -5.73
C THR A 71 -12.36 -39.70 -5.49
N ILE A 72 -11.10 -40.11 -5.22
CA ILE A 72 -10.77 -41.50 -4.90
C ILE A 72 -11.49 -41.94 -3.60
N ALA A 73 -11.55 -41.06 -2.61
CA ALA A 73 -12.22 -41.35 -1.34
C ALA A 73 -13.74 -41.50 -1.52
N ILE A 74 -14.40 -40.58 -2.22
CA ILE A 74 -15.84 -40.63 -2.52
C ILE A 74 -16.17 -41.91 -3.30
N PHE A 75 -15.42 -42.20 -4.36
CA PHE A 75 -15.63 -43.38 -5.17
C PHE A 75 -15.35 -44.68 -4.39
N GLY A 76 -14.29 -44.69 -3.56
CA GLY A 76 -13.97 -45.84 -2.72
C GLY A 76 -15.06 -46.13 -1.67
N ALA A 77 -15.56 -45.11 -0.97
CA ALA A 77 -16.69 -45.23 -0.06
C ALA A 77 -17.97 -45.69 -0.76
N PHE A 78 -18.21 -45.20 -1.96
CA PHE A 78 -19.32 -45.61 -2.82
C PHE A 78 -19.24 -47.09 -3.19
N VAL A 79 -18.08 -47.62 -3.56
CA VAL A 79 -17.85 -49.01 -3.94
C VAL A 79 -18.04 -49.97 -2.75
N ILE A 80 -17.66 -49.57 -1.56
CA ILE A 80 -17.86 -50.36 -0.32
C ILE A 80 -19.27 -50.17 0.26
N GLN A 81 -20.16 -49.46 -0.43
CA GLN A 81 -21.56 -49.21 -0.05
C GLN A 81 -21.74 -48.32 1.19
N GLU A 82 -20.73 -47.58 1.59
CA GLU A 82 -20.78 -46.52 2.62
C GLU A 82 -21.31 -45.22 2.02
N PHE A 83 -22.59 -45.24 1.58
CA PHE A 83 -23.18 -44.08 0.86
C PHE A 83 -23.32 -42.84 1.74
N GLU A 84 -23.54 -43.03 3.03
CA GLU A 84 -23.62 -41.94 4.01
C GLU A 84 -22.31 -41.16 4.07
N GLU A 85 -21.18 -41.85 4.25
CA GLU A 85 -19.86 -41.24 4.28
C GLU A 85 -19.50 -40.60 2.93
N SER A 86 -19.75 -41.27 1.81
CA SER A 86 -19.51 -40.76 0.47
C SER A 86 -20.27 -39.45 0.20
N ALA A 87 -21.55 -39.38 0.55
CA ALA A 87 -22.40 -38.20 0.36
C ALA A 87 -21.99 -37.05 1.26
N ILE A 88 -21.71 -37.32 2.54
CA ILE A 88 -21.28 -36.29 3.51
C ILE A 88 -19.93 -35.69 3.12
N VAL A 89 -18.95 -36.50 2.69
CA VAL A 89 -17.64 -36.00 2.23
C VAL A 89 -17.79 -35.15 1.00
N ALA A 90 -18.57 -35.60 0.00
CA ALA A 90 -18.83 -34.81 -1.19
C ALA A 90 -19.49 -33.45 -0.87
N PHE A 91 -20.49 -33.46 0.01
CA PHE A 91 -21.18 -32.25 0.46
C PHE A 91 -20.25 -31.30 1.22
N LEU A 92 -19.53 -31.80 2.24
CA LEU A 92 -18.64 -30.98 3.06
C LEU A 92 -17.54 -30.35 2.21
N PHE A 93 -16.94 -31.09 1.28
CA PHE A 93 -15.93 -30.56 0.38
C PHE A 93 -16.48 -29.45 -0.53
N LEU A 94 -17.65 -29.64 -1.12
CA LEU A 94 -18.30 -28.61 -1.94
C LEU A 94 -18.72 -27.40 -1.11
N PHE A 95 -19.22 -27.66 0.11
CA PHE A 95 -19.62 -26.59 1.04
C PHE A 95 -18.43 -25.79 1.54
N GLY A 96 -17.31 -26.46 1.87
CA GLY A 96 -16.04 -25.82 2.21
C GLY A 96 -15.55 -24.92 1.07
N ALA A 97 -15.52 -25.42 -0.16
CA ALA A 97 -15.16 -24.63 -1.33
C ALA A 97 -16.12 -23.45 -1.58
N TYR A 98 -17.41 -23.59 -1.29
CA TYR A 98 -18.37 -22.48 -1.35
C TYR A 98 -18.07 -21.41 -0.31
N LEU A 99 -17.82 -21.79 0.94
CA LEU A 99 -17.48 -20.85 2.03
C LEU A 99 -16.17 -20.14 1.78
N GLU A 100 -15.17 -20.87 1.29
CA GLU A 100 -13.89 -20.33 0.85
C GLU A 100 -14.09 -19.25 -0.21
N HIS A 101 -14.74 -19.56 -1.31
CA HIS A 101 -15.00 -18.63 -2.40
C HIS A 101 -15.78 -17.40 -1.93
N LYS A 102 -16.82 -17.59 -1.11
CA LYS A 102 -17.64 -16.50 -0.58
C LYS A 102 -16.83 -15.58 0.37
N THR A 103 -15.91 -16.15 1.14
CA THR A 103 -15.09 -15.39 2.07
C THR A 103 -13.96 -14.65 1.35
N LEU A 104 -13.28 -15.30 0.41
CA LEU A 104 -12.31 -14.65 -0.47
C LEU A 104 -12.95 -13.50 -1.25
N SER A 105 -14.16 -13.71 -1.78
CA SER A 105 -14.92 -12.64 -2.44
C SER A 105 -15.23 -11.49 -1.48
N LYS A 106 -15.62 -11.74 -0.22
CA LYS A 106 -15.83 -10.67 0.77
C LYS A 106 -14.55 -9.92 1.13
N THR A 107 -13.43 -10.61 1.19
CA THR A 107 -12.13 -9.99 1.45
C THR A 107 -11.69 -9.14 0.25
N ARG A 108 -11.94 -9.62 -0.98
CA ARG A 108 -11.76 -8.85 -2.22
C ARG A 108 -12.77 -7.70 -2.35
N LEU A 109 -14.02 -7.88 -1.89
CA LEU A 109 -15.04 -6.80 -1.85
C LEU A 109 -14.61 -5.61 -0.99
N ALA A 110 -13.79 -5.81 0.05
CA ALA A 110 -13.22 -4.70 0.79
C ALA A 110 -12.31 -3.80 -0.09
N ILE A 111 -11.70 -4.39 -1.12
CA ILE A 111 -10.89 -3.71 -2.14
C ILE A 111 -11.80 -3.24 -3.29
N GLN A 112 -12.77 -4.04 -3.72
CA GLN A 112 -13.78 -3.63 -4.71
C GLN A 112 -14.66 -2.47 -4.22
N ASN A 113 -14.83 -2.28 -2.92
CA ASN A 113 -15.47 -1.08 -2.39
C ASN A 113 -14.65 0.19 -2.62
N LEU A 114 -13.32 0.09 -2.81
CA LEU A 114 -12.52 1.18 -3.33
C LEU A 114 -12.86 1.42 -4.81
N VAL A 115 -12.99 0.36 -5.62
CA VAL A 115 -13.41 0.46 -7.02
C VAL A 115 -14.83 0.99 -7.17
N ALA A 116 -15.76 0.62 -6.27
CA ALA A 116 -17.13 1.14 -6.23
C ALA A 116 -17.22 2.64 -5.85
N LEU A 117 -16.12 3.25 -5.41
CA LEU A 117 -16.02 4.70 -5.23
C LEU A 117 -15.78 5.44 -6.55
N SER A 118 -15.36 4.75 -7.62
CA SER A 118 -15.23 5.35 -8.95
C SER A 118 -16.60 5.86 -9.43
N PRO A 119 -16.71 7.11 -9.87
CA PRO A 119 -17.93 7.62 -10.48
C PRO A 119 -18.15 6.95 -11.84
N GLU A 120 -19.40 6.74 -12.22
CA GLU A 120 -19.77 6.15 -13.51
C GLU A 120 -20.03 7.23 -14.58
N THR A 121 -20.41 8.43 -14.16
CA THR A 121 -20.77 9.55 -15.03
C THR A 121 -20.07 10.84 -14.61
N ALA A 122 -19.92 11.77 -15.54
CA ALA A 122 -19.39 13.12 -15.35
C ALA A 122 -20.28 14.15 -16.06
N LEU A 123 -20.37 15.36 -15.53
CA LEU A 123 -21.02 16.50 -16.19
C LEU A 123 -19.95 17.28 -16.96
N ARG A 124 -19.88 17.10 -18.29
CA ARG A 124 -18.94 17.79 -19.18
C ARG A 124 -19.60 18.98 -19.86
N GLN A 125 -18.87 20.09 -19.95
CA GLN A 125 -19.30 21.27 -20.70
C GLN A 125 -19.15 20.99 -22.22
N ASN A 126 -20.24 21.15 -22.97
CA ASN A 126 -20.23 20.99 -24.43
C ASN A 126 -19.86 22.31 -25.14
N ASN A 127 -19.76 22.27 -26.45
CA ASN A 127 -19.42 23.45 -27.30
C ASN A 127 -20.44 24.59 -27.23
N GLN A 128 -21.62 24.38 -26.63
CA GLN A 128 -22.67 25.37 -26.44
C GLN A 128 -22.69 25.94 -25.00
N GLU A 129 -21.64 25.67 -24.22
CA GLU A 129 -21.50 26.04 -22.80
C GLU A 129 -22.54 25.37 -21.87
N GLU A 130 -23.26 24.34 -22.34
CA GLU A 130 -24.19 23.55 -21.54
C GLU A 130 -23.49 22.32 -20.99
N PHE A 131 -23.93 21.86 -19.79
CA PHE A 131 -23.41 20.64 -19.17
C PHE A 131 -24.22 19.43 -19.57
N GLU A 132 -23.57 18.42 -20.14
CA GLU A 132 -24.14 17.14 -20.50
C GLU A 132 -23.56 16.01 -19.63
N GLU A 133 -24.39 15.05 -19.27
CA GLU A 133 -23.95 13.86 -18.55
C GLU A 133 -23.36 12.84 -19.53
N ILE A 134 -22.11 12.47 -19.32
CA ILE A 134 -21.37 11.50 -20.13
C ILE A 134 -20.82 10.39 -19.24
N SER A 135 -20.39 9.26 -19.84
CA SER A 135 -19.61 8.27 -19.13
C SER A 135 -18.25 8.83 -18.73
N VAL A 136 -17.75 8.49 -17.53
CA VAL A 136 -16.38 8.88 -17.12
C VAL A 136 -15.32 8.35 -18.09
N GLU A 137 -15.56 7.22 -18.74
CA GLU A 137 -14.67 6.64 -19.75
C GLU A 137 -14.54 7.53 -21.02
N GLU A 138 -15.48 8.47 -21.23
CA GLU A 138 -15.49 9.40 -22.38
C GLU A 138 -14.87 10.77 -22.04
N VAL A 139 -14.41 10.97 -20.79
CA VAL A 139 -13.73 12.20 -20.38
C VAL A 139 -12.31 12.20 -20.91
N GLU A 140 -11.92 13.30 -21.56
CA GLU A 140 -10.56 13.52 -22.10
C GLU A 140 -9.81 14.57 -21.28
N GLU A 141 -8.47 14.56 -21.36
CA GLU A 141 -7.63 15.60 -20.75
C GLU A 141 -7.99 16.97 -21.33
N GLY A 142 -8.15 17.95 -20.46
CA GLY A 142 -8.54 19.31 -20.83
C GLY A 142 -10.05 19.56 -20.79
N ASP A 143 -10.90 18.54 -20.63
CA ASP A 143 -12.34 18.71 -20.51
C ASP A 143 -12.71 19.56 -19.28
N HIS A 144 -13.71 20.43 -19.46
CA HIS A 144 -14.29 21.24 -18.39
C HIS A 144 -15.47 20.47 -17.77
N LEU A 145 -15.35 20.18 -16.47
CA LEU A 145 -16.30 19.38 -15.73
C LEU A 145 -16.94 20.19 -14.59
N LEU A 146 -18.20 19.87 -14.29
CA LEU A 146 -18.95 20.43 -13.17
C LEU A 146 -19.18 19.34 -12.14
N VAL A 147 -18.80 19.63 -10.88
CA VAL A 147 -19.03 18.72 -9.74
C VAL A 147 -19.83 19.46 -8.67
N LYS A 148 -20.96 18.91 -8.28
CA LYS A 148 -21.91 19.50 -7.33
C LYS A 148 -21.85 18.82 -5.97
N THR A 149 -22.46 19.44 -4.97
CA THR A 149 -22.65 18.86 -3.64
C THR A 149 -23.30 17.47 -3.73
N GLY A 150 -22.67 16.48 -3.11
CA GLY A 150 -23.08 15.07 -3.12
C GLY A 150 -22.52 14.25 -4.27
N ASP A 151 -21.95 14.88 -5.30
CA ASP A 151 -21.34 14.19 -6.42
C ASP A 151 -19.92 13.71 -6.06
N LYS A 152 -19.47 12.70 -6.78
CA LYS A 152 -18.08 12.27 -6.77
C LYS A 152 -17.30 13.01 -7.84
N VAL A 153 -16.07 13.40 -7.52
CA VAL A 153 -15.13 13.96 -8.50
C VAL A 153 -14.81 12.87 -9.54
N PRO A 154 -15.06 13.12 -10.84
CA PRO A 154 -15.00 12.06 -11.86
C PRO A 154 -13.58 11.66 -12.26
N VAL A 155 -12.65 12.59 -12.33
CA VAL A 155 -11.25 12.41 -12.76
C VAL A 155 -10.35 13.32 -11.95
N ASP A 156 -9.02 13.14 -12.01
CA ASP A 156 -8.10 14.07 -11.37
C ASP A 156 -8.05 15.38 -12.20
N GLY A 157 -7.98 16.52 -11.51
CA GLY A 157 -7.90 17.81 -12.19
C GLY A 157 -7.69 18.98 -11.24
N ILE A 158 -7.76 20.19 -11.81
CA ILE A 158 -7.58 21.47 -11.11
C ILE A 158 -8.89 22.24 -11.10
N VAL A 159 -9.19 22.87 -9.97
CA VAL A 159 -10.36 23.74 -9.81
C VAL A 159 -10.17 25.03 -10.62
N LEU A 160 -11.05 25.29 -11.57
CA LEU A 160 -11.06 26.51 -12.38
C LEU A 160 -11.88 27.64 -11.72
N SER A 161 -12.98 27.29 -11.06
CA SER A 161 -13.82 28.24 -10.34
C SER A 161 -14.72 27.53 -9.32
N GLY A 162 -15.15 28.27 -8.30
CA GLY A 162 -15.99 27.75 -7.21
C GLY A 162 -15.19 27.50 -5.94
N LEU A 163 -15.90 27.03 -4.92
CA LEU A 163 -15.36 26.62 -3.61
C LEU A 163 -16.15 25.41 -3.16
N ALA A 164 -15.48 24.39 -2.70
CA ALA A 164 -16.14 23.22 -2.15
C ALA A 164 -15.36 22.62 -0.99
N THR A 165 -16.07 21.95 -0.10
CA THR A 165 -15.49 21.09 0.92
C THR A 165 -15.58 19.65 0.43
N ILE A 166 -14.41 19.00 0.28
CA ILE A 166 -14.29 17.69 -0.35
C ILE A 166 -13.79 16.67 0.68
N ASN A 167 -14.51 15.57 0.79
CA ASN A 167 -14.09 14.41 1.57
C ASN A 167 -13.13 13.55 0.74
N GLU A 168 -11.87 13.62 1.09
CA GLU A 168 -10.80 12.88 0.41
C GLU A 168 -10.41 11.58 1.14
N ALA A 169 -11.18 11.16 2.17
CA ALA A 169 -10.87 9.99 3.00
C ALA A 169 -10.69 8.69 2.21
N SER A 170 -11.34 8.56 1.06
CA SER A 170 -11.21 7.41 0.15
C SER A 170 -9.81 7.29 -0.45
N ILE A 171 -9.08 8.39 -0.57
CA ILE A 171 -7.76 8.49 -1.18
C ILE A 171 -6.71 8.79 -0.11
N THR A 172 -6.91 9.83 0.70
CA THR A 172 -5.96 10.26 1.73
C THR A 172 -5.99 9.39 2.98
N GLY A 173 -7.12 8.74 3.26
CA GLY A 173 -7.39 8.04 4.51
C GLY A 173 -7.59 8.98 5.71
N GLU A 174 -7.67 10.31 5.49
CA GLU A 174 -7.95 11.31 6.51
C GLU A 174 -9.46 11.54 6.62
N PRO A 175 -10.04 11.50 7.83
CA PRO A 175 -11.49 11.55 7.99
C PRO A 175 -12.06 12.97 7.87
N LEU A 176 -11.23 14.01 7.84
CA LEU A 176 -11.67 15.39 7.79
C LEU A 176 -11.76 15.89 6.36
N PRO A 177 -12.88 16.49 5.95
CA PRO A 177 -13.02 17.13 4.66
C PRO A 177 -12.08 18.35 4.52
N VAL A 178 -11.58 18.56 3.30
CA VAL A 178 -10.66 19.64 2.95
C VAL A 178 -11.36 20.67 2.07
N SER A 179 -11.17 21.97 2.34
CA SER A 179 -11.65 23.04 1.46
C SER A 179 -10.76 23.16 0.23
N LYS A 180 -11.38 23.21 -0.96
CA LYS A 180 -10.71 23.38 -2.26
C LYS A 180 -11.23 24.63 -2.93
N ALA A 181 -10.30 25.47 -3.38
CA ALA A 181 -10.52 26.72 -4.09
C ALA A 181 -9.89 26.69 -5.48
N VAL A 182 -9.91 27.81 -6.20
CA VAL A 182 -9.27 27.94 -7.53
C VAL A 182 -7.79 27.59 -7.44
N ASP A 183 -7.29 26.89 -8.44
CA ASP A 183 -5.94 26.34 -8.58
C ASP A 183 -5.61 25.14 -7.64
N ASP A 184 -6.56 24.71 -6.80
CA ASP A 184 -6.37 23.50 -5.99
C ASP A 184 -6.61 22.24 -6.81
N GLN A 185 -5.80 21.21 -6.53
CA GLN A 185 -5.94 19.89 -7.13
C GLN A 185 -7.06 19.10 -6.46
N VAL A 186 -7.88 18.40 -7.26
CA VAL A 186 -8.93 17.49 -6.82
C VAL A 186 -8.74 16.11 -7.45
N PHE A 187 -9.16 15.06 -6.74
CA PHE A 187 -8.85 13.68 -7.08
C PHE A 187 -10.11 12.87 -7.38
N ALA A 188 -10.03 12.00 -8.38
CA ALA A 188 -11.10 11.07 -8.76
C ALA A 188 -11.58 10.22 -7.57
N GLY A 189 -12.89 10.02 -7.45
CA GLY A 189 -13.48 9.19 -6.38
C GLY A 189 -13.61 9.85 -5.02
N THR A 190 -13.20 11.13 -4.86
CA THR A 190 -13.51 11.95 -3.68
C THR A 190 -14.93 12.50 -3.74
N ILE A 191 -15.52 12.89 -2.62
CA ILE A 191 -16.92 13.30 -2.53
C ILE A 191 -17.00 14.76 -2.13
N VAL A 192 -17.72 15.57 -2.91
CA VAL A 192 -18.05 16.96 -2.57
C VAL A 192 -19.13 16.96 -1.50
N GLU A 193 -18.79 17.30 -0.24
CA GLU A 193 -19.74 17.36 0.86
C GLU A 193 -20.57 18.65 0.83
N ASP A 194 -19.94 19.76 0.47
CA ASP A 194 -20.58 21.06 0.35
C ASP A 194 -19.93 21.92 -0.74
N GLY A 195 -20.71 22.73 -1.44
CA GLY A 195 -20.24 23.60 -2.50
C GLY A 195 -20.37 23.02 -3.91
N THR A 196 -19.83 23.74 -4.88
CA THR A 196 -19.82 23.35 -6.30
C THR A 196 -18.54 23.88 -6.93
N ILE A 197 -17.87 23.05 -7.70
CA ILE A 197 -16.65 23.40 -8.41
C ILE A 197 -16.78 23.14 -9.91
N HIS A 198 -16.16 24.00 -10.70
CA HIS A 198 -15.81 23.73 -12.07
C HIS A 198 -14.33 23.36 -12.11
N MET A 199 -14.01 22.26 -12.75
CA MET A 199 -12.65 21.74 -12.81
C MET A 199 -12.23 21.43 -14.25
N GLN A 200 -10.94 21.45 -14.50
CA GLN A 200 -10.34 20.94 -15.73
C GLN A 200 -9.75 19.57 -15.47
N ALA A 201 -10.07 18.61 -16.34
CA ALA A 201 -9.53 17.27 -16.28
C ALA A 201 -8.02 17.29 -16.64
N GLU A 202 -7.17 16.68 -15.78
CA GLU A 202 -5.74 16.55 -16.02
C GLU A 202 -5.33 15.09 -16.27
N LYS A 203 -5.86 14.15 -15.48
CA LYS A 203 -5.56 12.72 -15.60
C LYS A 203 -6.84 11.92 -15.60
N VAL A 204 -6.99 11.05 -16.59
CA VAL A 204 -8.23 10.29 -16.84
C VAL A 204 -7.99 8.78 -16.80
N GLY A 205 -9.03 8.00 -16.50
CA GLY A 205 -8.99 6.55 -16.54
C GLY A 205 -7.89 5.92 -15.66
N GLU A 206 -7.07 5.06 -16.25
CA GLU A 206 -5.97 4.35 -15.56
C GLU A 206 -4.84 5.28 -15.11
N ASP A 207 -4.68 6.43 -15.74
CA ASP A 207 -3.66 7.43 -15.39
C ASP A 207 -4.04 8.28 -14.19
N SER A 208 -5.33 8.33 -13.81
CA SER A 208 -5.77 9.00 -12.59
C SER A 208 -5.15 8.37 -11.35
N THR A 209 -5.03 9.14 -10.28
CA THR A 209 -4.54 8.67 -8.97
C THR A 209 -5.33 7.44 -8.51
N PHE A 210 -6.64 7.48 -8.69
CA PHE A 210 -7.53 6.37 -8.32
C PHE A 210 -7.36 5.15 -9.22
N GLY A 211 -7.20 5.33 -10.54
CA GLY A 211 -6.91 4.26 -11.50
C GLY A 211 -5.60 3.55 -11.17
N LYS A 212 -4.55 4.30 -10.88
CA LYS A 212 -3.25 3.75 -10.44
C LYS A 212 -3.36 2.95 -9.13
N ILE A 213 -4.17 3.41 -8.16
CA ILE A 213 -4.42 2.67 -6.91
C ILE A 213 -5.03 1.30 -7.22
N ILE A 214 -6.05 1.26 -8.08
CA ILE A 214 -6.72 0.01 -8.45
C ILE A 214 -5.73 -0.94 -9.12
N ALA A 215 -4.99 -0.47 -10.13
CA ALA A 215 -4.01 -1.27 -10.85
C ALA A 215 -2.94 -1.87 -9.93
N LEU A 216 -2.37 -1.06 -9.02
CA LEU A 216 -1.37 -1.51 -8.05
C LEU A 216 -1.93 -2.55 -7.07
N VAL A 217 -3.18 -2.40 -6.64
CA VAL A 217 -3.83 -3.35 -5.72
C VAL A 217 -4.16 -4.67 -6.44
N GLU A 218 -4.57 -4.64 -7.70
CA GLU A 218 -4.80 -5.83 -8.51
C GLU A 218 -3.49 -6.59 -8.78
N GLU A 219 -2.42 -5.89 -9.18
CA GLU A 219 -1.09 -6.48 -9.35
C GLU A 219 -0.58 -7.12 -8.06
N ALA A 220 -0.77 -6.43 -6.92
CA ALA A 220 -0.37 -6.95 -5.61
C ALA A 220 -1.08 -8.27 -5.24
N GLN A 221 -2.34 -8.44 -5.63
CA GLN A 221 -3.10 -9.66 -5.34
C GLN A 221 -2.61 -10.87 -6.14
N ASP A 222 -2.10 -10.65 -7.34
CA ASP A 222 -1.62 -11.73 -8.22
C ASP A 222 -0.18 -12.14 -7.89
N SER A 223 0.56 -11.35 -7.12
CA SER A 223 1.93 -11.65 -6.70
C SER A 223 1.96 -12.72 -5.60
N LYS A 224 2.76 -13.78 -5.79
CA LYS A 224 2.92 -14.87 -4.81
C LYS A 224 4.11 -14.63 -3.90
N SER A 225 3.87 -14.67 -2.58
CA SER A 225 4.93 -14.60 -1.57
C SER A 225 5.86 -15.84 -1.58
N PRO A 226 7.06 -15.75 -0.99
CA PRO A 226 7.91 -16.92 -0.75
C PRO A 226 7.20 -18.02 0.04
N ALA A 227 6.34 -17.66 0.99
CA ALA A 227 5.55 -18.62 1.77
C ALA A 227 4.53 -19.34 0.90
N GLU A 228 3.83 -18.64 0.00
CA GLU A 228 2.89 -19.26 -0.96
C GLU A 228 3.62 -20.20 -1.94
N ARG A 229 4.75 -19.75 -2.48
CA ARG A 229 5.59 -20.60 -3.34
C ARG A 229 6.10 -21.84 -2.62
N PHE A 230 6.42 -21.73 -1.33
CA PHE A 230 6.81 -22.87 -0.50
C PHE A 230 5.63 -23.83 -0.29
N ILE A 231 4.44 -23.32 0.02
CA ILE A 231 3.23 -24.13 0.22
C ILE A 231 2.83 -24.85 -1.08
N ASP A 232 2.87 -24.17 -2.22
CA ASP A 232 2.61 -24.78 -3.53
C ASP A 232 3.59 -25.94 -3.81
N ARG A 233 4.88 -25.73 -3.51
CA ARG A 233 5.91 -26.75 -3.64
C ARG A 233 5.68 -27.89 -2.66
N PHE A 234 5.36 -27.60 -1.42
CA PHE A 234 5.03 -28.59 -0.40
C PHE A 234 3.83 -29.44 -0.83
N ALA A 235 2.73 -28.83 -1.24
CA ALA A 235 1.53 -29.51 -1.69
C ALA A 235 1.80 -30.47 -2.88
N LYS A 236 2.69 -30.05 -3.79
CA LYS A 236 3.09 -30.87 -4.97
C LYS A 236 3.74 -32.22 -4.57
N TYR A 237 4.47 -32.28 -3.46
CA TYR A 237 5.10 -33.51 -2.96
C TYR A 237 4.26 -34.19 -1.89
N TYR A 238 3.59 -33.43 -1.05
CA TYR A 238 2.78 -33.95 0.05
C TYR A 238 1.57 -34.76 -0.43
N THR A 239 0.85 -34.26 -1.44
CA THR A 239 -0.36 -34.94 -1.96
C THR A 239 -0.07 -36.34 -2.52
N PRO A 240 0.97 -36.56 -3.35
CA PRO A 240 1.38 -37.91 -3.71
C PRO A 240 1.85 -38.78 -2.53
N ALA A 241 2.52 -38.18 -1.54
CA ALA A 241 2.97 -38.92 -0.35
C ALA A 241 1.78 -39.45 0.48
N VAL A 242 0.69 -38.69 0.57
CA VAL A 242 -0.57 -39.15 1.22
C VAL A 242 -1.18 -40.33 0.46
N LEU A 243 -1.19 -40.30 -0.88
CA LEU A 243 -1.62 -41.44 -1.70
C LEU A 243 -0.81 -42.70 -1.43
N VAL A 244 0.51 -42.58 -1.38
CA VAL A 244 1.41 -43.70 -1.07
C VAL A 244 1.17 -44.20 0.35
N LEU A 245 1.00 -43.30 1.33
CA LEU A 245 0.69 -43.65 2.71
C LEU A 245 -0.63 -44.43 2.80
N ALA A 246 -1.68 -43.97 2.15
CA ALA A 246 -2.97 -44.65 2.11
C ALA A 246 -2.85 -46.06 1.50
N LEU A 247 -2.07 -46.21 0.43
CA LEU A 247 -1.80 -47.52 -0.17
C LEU A 247 -1.05 -48.46 0.77
N ILE A 248 -0.01 -47.96 1.44
CA ILE A 248 0.76 -48.72 2.42
C ILE A 248 -0.16 -49.18 3.55
N VAL A 249 -0.97 -48.26 4.12
CA VAL A 249 -1.92 -48.61 5.18
C VAL A 249 -2.94 -49.63 4.71
N PHE A 250 -3.45 -49.52 3.48
CA PHE A 250 -4.34 -50.55 2.90
C PHE A 250 -3.67 -51.92 2.83
N LEU A 251 -2.43 -52.01 2.34
CA LEU A 251 -1.71 -53.27 2.21
C LEU A 251 -1.49 -53.99 3.56
N PHE A 252 -1.20 -53.20 4.62
CA PHE A 252 -0.96 -53.75 5.98
C PHE A 252 -2.25 -54.01 6.73
N SER A 253 -3.23 -53.09 6.72
CA SER A 253 -4.47 -53.19 7.50
C SER A 253 -5.56 -54.01 6.81
N ARG A 254 -5.46 -54.15 5.47
CA ARG A 254 -6.52 -54.74 4.62
C ARG A 254 -7.86 -54.01 4.74
N SER A 255 -7.88 -52.80 5.30
CA SER A 255 -9.06 -51.99 5.49
C SER A 255 -9.12 -50.88 4.44
N ILE A 256 -10.07 -50.99 3.51
CA ILE A 256 -10.32 -49.93 2.50
C ILE A 256 -10.81 -48.67 3.18
N SER A 257 -11.71 -48.79 4.18
CA SER A 257 -12.25 -47.64 4.91
C SER A 257 -11.14 -46.82 5.60
N LEU A 258 -10.16 -47.49 6.23
CA LEU A 258 -9.02 -46.80 6.85
C LEU A 258 -8.15 -46.08 5.85
N ALA A 259 -7.89 -46.69 4.68
CA ALA A 259 -7.11 -46.06 3.61
C ALA A 259 -7.81 -44.81 3.04
N ILE A 260 -9.13 -44.92 2.81
CA ILE A 260 -9.97 -43.82 2.34
C ILE A 260 -9.97 -42.66 3.34
N THR A 261 -10.12 -42.99 4.65
CA THR A 261 -10.07 -41.97 5.72
C THR A 261 -8.76 -41.21 5.71
N ILE A 262 -7.62 -41.88 5.51
CA ILE A 262 -6.31 -41.23 5.40
C ILE A 262 -6.24 -40.29 4.17
N LEU A 263 -6.83 -40.65 3.03
CA LEU A 263 -6.88 -39.79 1.84
C LEU A 263 -7.63 -38.48 2.13
N VAL A 264 -8.73 -38.56 2.85
CA VAL A 264 -9.55 -37.39 3.21
C VAL A 264 -8.85 -36.51 4.26
N LEU A 265 -8.35 -37.11 5.34
CA LEU A 265 -7.76 -36.39 6.46
C LEU A 265 -6.33 -35.88 6.19
N GLY A 266 -5.63 -36.51 5.26
CA GLY A 266 -4.33 -36.07 4.78
C GLY A 266 -4.38 -34.86 3.83
N CYS A 267 -5.55 -34.29 3.58
CA CYS A 267 -5.68 -33.12 2.72
C CYS A 267 -5.14 -31.85 3.43
N PRO A 268 -4.22 -31.08 2.82
CA PRO A 268 -3.67 -29.86 3.44
C PRO A 268 -4.48 -28.58 3.12
N GLY A 269 -5.82 -28.68 2.96
CA GLY A 269 -6.68 -27.59 2.48
C GLY A 269 -6.52 -26.29 3.26
N ALA A 270 -6.57 -26.35 4.60
CA ALA A 270 -6.39 -25.18 5.45
C ALA A 270 -5.01 -24.51 5.28
N LEU A 271 -3.96 -25.29 4.97
CA LEU A 271 -2.61 -24.77 4.73
C LEU A 271 -2.54 -23.96 3.44
N VAL A 272 -3.15 -24.48 2.36
CA VAL A 272 -3.12 -23.85 1.03
C VAL A 272 -3.87 -22.52 1.03
N ILE A 273 -4.95 -22.41 1.80
CA ILE A 273 -5.83 -21.23 1.85
C ILE A 273 -5.33 -20.18 2.85
N GLY A 274 -4.76 -20.62 3.97
CA GLY A 274 -4.47 -19.74 5.11
C GLY A 274 -3.51 -18.60 4.81
N VAL A 275 -2.51 -18.80 3.96
CA VAL A 275 -1.51 -17.78 3.63
C VAL A 275 -2.06 -16.76 2.64
N PRO A 276 -2.66 -17.13 1.49
CA PRO A 276 -3.25 -16.16 0.56
C PRO A 276 -4.31 -15.27 1.22
N VAL A 277 -5.20 -15.84 2.04
CA VAL A 277 -6.25 -15.03 2.72
C VAL A 277 -5.65 -14.00 3.67
N SER A 278 -4.57 -14.35 4.40
CA SER A 278 -3.87 -13.40 5.27
C SER A 278 -3.25 -12.25 4.47
N HIS A 279 -2.63 -12.53 3.31
CA HIS A 279 -2.06 -11.51 2.44
C HIS A 279 -3.12 -10.57 1.87
N VAL A 280 -4.19 -11.13 1.28
CA VAL A 280 -5.28 -10.32 0.71
C VAL A 280 -5.91 -9.43 1.77
N ALA A 281 -6.08 -9.93 3.00
CA ALA A 281 -6.58 -9.15 4.13
C ALA A 281 -5.61 -8.02 4.55
N GLY A 282 -4.30 -8.31 4.57
CA GLY A 282 -3.26 -7.32 4.88
C GLY A 282 -3.16 -6.24 3.81
N ILE A 283 -3.09 -6.60 2.52
CA ILE A 283 -3.07 -5.67 1.38
C ILE A 283 -4.33 -4.79 1.41
N GLY A 284 -5.52 -5.39 1.60
CA GLY A 284 -6.78 -4.64 1.67
C GLY A 284 -6.86 -3.68 2.86
N ASN A 285 -6.28 -4.02 4.01
CA ASN A 285 -6.18 -3.09 5.13
C ASN A 285 -5.21 -1.95 4.82
N GLY A 286 -4.04 -2.27 4.24
CA GLY A 286 -3.06 -1.26 3.81
C GLY A 286 -3.69 -0.24 2.88
N ALA A 287 -4.35 -0.69 1.81
CA ALA A 287 -5.01 0.16 0.83
C ALA A 287 -6.04 1.11 1.46
N LYS A 288 -6.85 0.61 2.41
CA LYS A 288 -7.80 1.44 3.17
C LYS A 288 -7.15 2.56 3.99
N HIS A 289 -5.88 2.39 4.34
CA HIS A 289 -5.12 3.37 5.11
C HIS A 289 -4.13 4.15 4.23
N GLY A 290 -4.34 4.18 2.90
CA GLY A 290 -3.46 4.89 1.97
C GLY A 290 -2.06 4.30 1.87
N ILE A 291 -1.90 2.99 2.12
CA ILE A 291 -0.64 2.26 2.00
C ILE A 291 -0.81 1.18 0.93
N LEU A 292 -0.14 1.35 -0.20
CA LEU A 292 -0.21 0.41 -1.30
C LEU A 292 1.02 -0.50 -1.27
N PHE A 293 0.83 -1.78 -0.97
CA PHE A 293 1.84 -2.82 -1.09
C PHE A 293 1.77 -3.42 -2.49
N LYS A 294 2.84 -3.42 -3.26
CA LYS A 294 2.88 -3.99 -4.62
C LYS A 294 3.03 -5.52 -4.64
N GLY A 295 2.92 -6.16 -3.50
CA GLY A 295 2.97 -7.61 -3.47
C GLY A 295 2.98 -8.22 -2.08
N SER A 296 2.64 -9.51 -2.03
CA SER A 296 2.66 -10.28 -0.80
C SER A 296 4.09 -10.59 -0.32
N ASP A 297 5.07 -10.62 -1.23
CA ASP A 297 6.48 -10.76 -0.89
C ASP A 297 7.06 -9.50 -0.25
N VAL A 298 6.58 -8.32 -0.65
CA VAL A 298 6.92 -7.02 -0.04
C VAL A 298 6.54 -7.01 1.43
N ILE A 299 5.31 -7.43 1.78
CA ILE A 299 4.87 -7.53 3.18
C ILE A 299 5.79 -8.44 3.98
N ALA A 300 6.15 -9.61 3.42
CA ALA A 300 7.01 -10.57 4.10
C ALA A 300 8.44 -10.04 4.33
N LYS A 301 9.01 -9.31 3.37
CA LYS A 301 10.32 -8.67 3.50
C LYS A 301 10.25 -7.49 4.49
N PHE A 302 9.27 -6.59 4.33
CA PHE A 302 9.14 -5.40 5.17
C PHE A 302 8.93 -5.75 6.65
N SER A 303 8.24 -6.86 6.94
CA SER A 303 8.09 -7.33 8.33
C SER A 303 9.40 -7.62 9.04
N LYS A 304 10.50 -7.82 8.30
CA LYS A 304 11.85 -8.19 8.78
C LYS A 304 12.87 -7.07 8.60
N VAL A 305 12.44 -5.86 8.25
CA VAL A 305 13.36 -4.75 8.02
C VAL A 305 14.23 -4.46 9.24
N ASP A 306 15.55 -4.35 9.01
CA ASP A 306 16.55 -4.02 10.03
C ASP A 306 16.92 -2.54 10.02
N THR A 307 17.05 -1.98 8.80
CA THR A 307 17.55 -0.62 8.56
C THR A 307 16.61 0.11 7.62
N ILE A 308 16.22 1.32 7.99
CA ILE A 308 15.47 2.22 7.10
C ILE A 308 16.34 3.43 6.80
N LEU A 309 16.56 3.67 5.51
CA LEU A 309 17.25 4.82 4.96
C LEU A 309 16.21 5.85 4.51
N PHE A 310 16.40 7.10 4.88
CA PHE A 310 15.49 8.18 4.52
C PHE A 310 16.21 9.20 3.66
N ASP A 311 15.57 9.67 2.60
CA ASP A 311 15.92 10.96 2.03
C ASP A 311 15.46 12.09 2.96
N LYS A 312 16.03 13.30 2.81
CA LYS A 312 15.63 14.47 3.59
C LYS A 312 14.43 15.17 2.95
N THR A 313 14.66 15.70 1.75
CA THR A 313 13.75 16.65 1.09
C THR A 313 12.51 15.95 0.56
N GLY A 314 11.31 16.48 0.85
CA GLY A 314 10.05 15.84 0.43
C GLY A 314 9.70 14.56 1.19
N THR A 315 10.62 14.01 2.00
CA THR A 315 10.44 12.78 2.79
C THR A 315 10.29 13.09 4.28
N LEU A 316 11.37 13.48 4.98
CA LEU A 316 11.31 13.92 6.37
C LEU A 316 10.83 15.37 6.49
N THR A 317 10.98 16.15 5.42
CA THR A 317 10.52 17.53 5.29
C THR A 317 9.33 17.62 4.33
N TYR A 318 8.67 18.78 4.29
CA TYR A 318 7.55 19.00 3.37
C TYR A 318 7.99 19.17 1.91
N GLY A 319 9.28 19.45 1.63
CA GLY A 319 9.80 19.73 0.29
C GLY A 319 9.47 21.14 -0.21
N ASN A 320 8.98 21.99 0.68
CA ASN A 320 8.64 23.39 0.41
C ASN A 320 9.55 24.28 1.28
N PRO A 321 10.69 24.74 0.75
CA PRO A 321 11.55 25.66 1.49
C PRO A 321 10.83 26.98 1.76
N GLU A 322 11.03 27.53 2.95
CA GLU A 322 10.47 28.82 3.36
C GLU A 322 11.58 29.70 3.93
N VAL A 323 11.43 31.02 3.76
CA VAL A 323 12.31 32.01 4.39
C VAL A 323 12.05 31.99 5.88
N THR A 324 13.08 31.72 6.65
CA THR A 324 13.04 31.60 8.12
C THR A 324 13.64 32.79 8.81
N ASP A 325 14.66 33.43 8.19
CA ASP A 325 15.33 34.60 8.75
C ASP A 325 15.76 35.57 7.66
N SER A 326 15.87 36.87 7.99
CA SER A 326 16.23 37.93 7.06
C SER A 326 16.94 39.09 7.78
N HIS A 327 18.20 39.37 7.42
CA HIS A 327 18.99 40.46 7.94
C HIS A 327 19.32 41.49 6.88
N TYR A 328 18.72 42.69 7.00
CA TYR A 328 18.98 43.81 6.09
C TYR A 328 20.19 44.62 6.56
N TYR A 329 21.04 45.01 5.58
CA TYR A 329 22.24 45.78 5.80
C TYR A 329 22.18 47.15 5.09
N LEU A 330 21.20 47.39 4.25
CA LEU A 330 20.88 48.65 3.66
C LEU A 330 19.59 49.24 4.25
N PRO A 331 19.47 50.59 4.38
CA PRO A 331 18.32 51.21 5.02
C PRO A 331 17.03 51.18 4.20
N ASP A 332 17.11 51.07 2.86
CA ASP A 332 15.96 51.00 1.99
C ASP A 332 15.57 49.56 1.73
N HIS A 333 14.80 48.99 2.64
CA HIS A 333 14.33 47.59 2.55
C HIS A 333 13.41 47.38 1.34
N ASP A 334 12.54 48.35 1.01
CA ASP A 334 11.62 48.27 -0.12
C ASP A 334 12.37 48.13 -1.44
N LEU A 335 13.47 48.87 -1.62
CA LEU A 335 14.32 48.76 -2.79
C LEU A 335 14.99 47.40 -2.86
N VAL A 336 15.54 46.91 -1.74
CA VAL A 336 16.19 45.59 -1.67
C VAL A 336 15.23 44.50 -2.07
N ASP A 337 14.03 44.51 -1.51
CA ASP A 337 12.99 43.50 -1.80
C ASP A 337 12.54 43.54 -3.26
N ARG A 338 12.31 44.73 -3.83
CA ARG A 338 11.95 44.88 -5.25
C ARG A 338 13.03 44.31 -6.18
N LEU A 339 14.29 44.61 -5.90
CA LEU A 339 15.41 44.14 -6.71
C LEU A 339 15.59 42.62 -6.56
N LEU A 340 15.55 42.09 -5.33
CA LEU A 340 15.63 40.65 -5.07
C LEU A 340 14.53 39.89 -5.79
N VAL A 341 13.26 40.28 -5.60
CA VAL A 341 12.11 39.64 -6.25
C VAL A 341 12.20 39.73 -7.77
N SER A 342 12.72 40.84 -8.32
CA SER A 342 12.89 41.00 -9.75
C SER A 342 13.91 40.02 -10.34
N VAL A 343 15.00 39.76 -9.63
CA VAL A 343 16.03 38.79 -10.03
C VAL A 343 15.49 37.36 -9.90
N GLU A 344 14.82 37.03 -8.81
CA GLU A 344 14.36 35.68 -8.53
C GLU A 344 13.16 35.26 -9.41
N LYS A 345 12.42 36.18 -10.01
CA LYS A 345 11.42 35.90 -11.04
C LYS A 345 12.01 35.27 -12.32
N GLU A 346 13.30 35.51 -12.59
CA GLU A 346 14.01 34.89 -13.70
C GLU A 346 14.51 33.46 -13.37
N SER A 347 14.30 32.98 -12.14
CA SER A 347 14.76 31.68 -11.64
C SER A 347 13.61 30.73 -11.35
N ARG A 348 13.81 29.47 -11.74
CA ARG A 348 12.90 28.37 -11.33
C ARG A 348 13.45 27.55 -10.16
N HIS A 349 14.49 28.04 -9.51
CA HIS A 349 15.09 27.32 -8.38
C HIS A 349 14.14 27.28 -7.17
N PRO A 350 14.06 26.18 -6.39
CA PRO A 350 13.18 26.11 -5.21
C PRO A 350 13.39 27.23 -4.18
N LEU A 351 14.64 27.67 -3.99
CA LEU A 351 14.96 28.81 -3.10
C LEU A 351 14.38 30.13 -3.65
N ALA A 352 14.37 30.31 -4.98
CA ALA A 352 13.75 31.47 -5.61
C ALA A 352 12.23 31.51 -5.33
N GLN A 353 11.57 30.35 -5.43
CA GLN A 353 10.13 30.27 -5.16
C GLN A 353 9.82 30.60 -3.68
N ALA A 354 10.66 30.17 -2.75
CA ALA A 354 10.55 30.53 -1.34
C ALA A 354 10.65 32.04 -1.11
N ILE A 355 11.59 32.70 -1.79
CA ILE A 355 11.80 34.14 -1.75
C ILE A 355 10.59 34.88 -2.36
N LEU A 356 10.11 34.46 -3.53
CA LEU A 356 8.95 35.05 -4.18
C LEU A 356 7.66 34.94 -3.38
N LYS A 357 7.49 33.85 -2.64
CA LYS A 357 6.35 33.64 -1.72
C LYS A 357 6.43 34.55 -0.50
N HIS A 358 7.62 34.75 0.04
CA HIS A 358 7.84 35.54 1.26
C HIS A 358 7.78 37.03 1.02
N TYR A 359 8.54 37.53 0.00
CA TYR A 359 8.65 38.96 -0.30
C TYR A 359 7.58 39.36 -1.32
N GLN A 360 6.46 39.91 -0.84
CA GLN A 360 5.39 40.43 -1.69
C GLN A 360 5.64 41.90 -2.02
N VAL A 361 6.01 42.17 -3.29
CA VAL A 361 6.25 43.54 -3.78
C VAL A 361 5.18 43.97 -4.77
N SER A 362 4.75 45.22 -4.67
CA SER A 362 3.70 45.80 -5.55
C SER A 362 4.19 46.06 -6.97
N GLN A 363 5.48 46.31 -7.14
CA GLN A 363 6.12 46.57 -8.46
C GLN A 363 7.49 45.88 -8.49
N SER A 364 7.82 45.25 -9.61
CA SER A 364 9.15 44.69 -9.87
C SER A 364 9.92 45.62 -10.84
N GLU A 365 11.25 45.65 -10.67
CA GLU A 365 12.16 46.39 -11.55
C GLU A 365 12.38 45.64 -12.87
N ASN A 366 12.66 46.36 -13.93
CA ASN A 366 12.94 45.78 -15.23
C ASN A 366 14.39 45.29 -15.31
N ILE A 367 14.59 44.00 -15.45
CA ILE A 367 15.91 43.38 -15.60
C ILE A 367 16.35 43.50 -17.06
N LEU A 368 17.52 44.08 -17.32
CA LEU A 368 18.08 44.25 -18.65
C LEU A 368 18.95 43.07 -19.08
N GLU A 369 19.72 42.53 -18.13
CA GLU A 369 20.67 41.45 -18.39
C GLU A 369 20.72 40.54 -17.19
N THR A 370 20.68 39.22 -17.40
CA THR A 370 20.83 38.20 -16.38
C THR A 370 21.94 37.22 -16.77
N THR A 371 22.87 36.97 -15.86
CA THR A 371 23.94 35.98 -16.04
C THR A 371 23.91 34.98 -14.89
N VAL A 372 23.70 33.71 -15.21
CA VAL A 372 23.76 32.62 -14.22
C VAL A 372 25.21 32.21 -14.02
N ILE A 373 25.66 32.21 -12.75
CA ILE A 373 27.01 31.80 -12.36
C ILE A 373 26.88 30.40 -11.73
N GLN A 374 27.39 29.43 -12.47
CA GLN A 374 27.25 28.03 -12.08
C GLN A 374 27.85 27.77 -10.67
N GLY A 375 27.04 27.21 -9.78
CA GLY A 375 27.42 26.94 -8.40
C GLY A 375 27.51 28.18 -7.49
N GLY A 376 27.17 29.36 -7.97
CA GLY A 376 27.25 30.63 -7.23
C GLY A 376 25.89 31.31 -7.04
N GLY A 377 25.15 31.52 -8.12
CA GLY A 377 23.91 32.29 -8.12
C GLY A 377 23.68 33.07 -9.41
N ILE A 378 23.06 34.21 -9.29
CA ILE A 378 22.65 35.06 -10.43
C ILE A 378 23.24 36.48 -10.28
N MET A 379 23.78 36.98 -11.35
CA MET A 379 24.08 38.40 -11.51
C MET A 379 23.06 39.03 -12.46
N ALA A 380 22.43 40.10 -12.04
CA ALA A 380 21.47 40.83 -12.84
C ALA A 380 21.80 42.33 -12.90
N LYS A 381 21.36 43.00 -13.95
CA LYS A 381 21.51 44.45 -14.11
C LYS A 381 20.16 45.08 -14.44
N THR A 382 19.85 46.16 -13.79
CA THR A 382 18.79 47.12 -14.17
C THR A 382 19.40 48.34 -14.81
N HIS A 383 18.62 49.38 -15.05
CA HIS A 383 19.16 50.66 -15.53
C HIS A 383 20.05 51.37 -14.49
N GLU A 384 19.81 51.14 -13.20
CA GLU A 384 20.43 51.90 -12.14
C GLU A 384 21.33 51.04 -11.22
N HIS A 385 21.06 49.72 -11.15
CA HIS A 385 21.70 48.83 -10.18
C HIS A 385 22.28 47.57 -10.81
N GLN A 386 23.39 47.11 -10.25
CA GLN A 386 23.92 45.78 -10.45
C GLN A 386 23.62 44.93 -9.21
N ILE A 387 22.96 43.81 -9.39
CA ILE A 387 22.48 42.93 -8.30
C ILE A 387 23.17 41.57 -8.42
N LEU A 388 23.63 41.05 -7.31
CA LEU A 388 24.13 39.68 -7.14
C LEU A 388 23.23 38.96 -6.13
N VAL A 389 22.67 37.82 -6.53
CA VAL A 389 21.88 36.97 -5.63
C VAL A 389 22.46 35.58 -5.66
N GLY A 390 22.88 35.05 -4.50
CA GLY A 390 23.46 33.72 -4.43
C GLY A 390 24.14 33.40 -3.11
N ASN A 391 25.01 32.41 -3.12
CA ASN A 391 25.68 31.88 -1.94
C ASN A 391 26.95 32.69 -1.54
N PRO A 392 27.57 32.42 -0.38
CA PRO A 392 28.80 33.10 0.05
C PRO A 392 29.97 32.98 -0.94
N TYR A 393 30.01 31.91 -1.75
CA TYR A 393 31.03 31.76 -2.80
C TYR A 393 30.90 32.86 -3.86
N LEU A 394 29.68 33.18 -4.31
CA LEU A 394 29.42 34.26 -5.25
C LEU A 394 29.90 35.61 -4.71
N MET A 395 29.59 35.91 -3.43
CA MET A 395 30.00 37.15 -2.78
C MET A 395 31.52 37.30 -2.74
N LYS A 396 32.22 36.22 -2.45
CA LYS A 396 33.69 36.16 -2.44
C LYS A 396 34.28 36.37 -3.83
N GLN A 397 33.68 35.74 -4.88
CA GLN A 397 34.15 35.85 -6.25
C GLN A 397 34.05 37.28 -6.80
N TYR A 398 33.02 38.01 -6.37
CA TYR A 398 32.81 39.43 -6.79
C TYR A 398 33.33 40.43 -5.77
N HIS A 399 34.17 39.99 -4.79
CA HIS A 399 34.84 40.85 -3.81
C HIS A 399 33.87 41.70 -2.97
N ILE A 400 32.65 41.17 -2.71
CA ILE A 400 31.71 41.87 -1.80
C ILE A 400 32.27 41.84 -0.38
N THR A 401 32.35 43.03 0.23
CA THR A 401 32.87 43.17 1.59
C THR A 401 31.81 42.72 2.60
N ILE A 402 32.14 41.69 3.38
CA ILE A 402 31.33 41.24 4.50
C ILE A 402 32.02 41.71 5.79
N THR A 403 31.34 42.55 6.57
CA THR A 403 31.84 43.04 7.84
C THR A 403 31.70 42.00 8.96
N GLU A 404 32.42 42.19 10.10
CA GLU A 404 32.30 41.25 11.23
C GLU A 404 30.86 41.05 11.74
N PRO A 405 30.01 42.09 11.88
CA PRO A 405 28.59 41.88 12.25
C PRO A 405 27.82 41.05 11.22
N MET A 406 27.97 41.34 9.92
CA MET A 406 27.32 40.58 8.85
C MET A 406 27.76 39.12 8.86
N GLN A 407 29.07 38.87 9.08
CA GLN A 407 29.58 37.50 9.16
C GLN A 407 29.03 36.76 10.38
N LYS A 408 28.75 37.46 11.47
CA LYS A 408 28.11 36.86 12.65
C LYS A 408 26.69 36.40 12.33
N ASP A 409 25.87 37.25 11.68
CA ASP A 409 24.50 36.90 11.31
C ASP A 409 24.49 35.71 10.33
N ILE A 410 25.38 35.73 9.34
CA ILE A 410 25.55 34.63 8.38
C ILE A 410 25.91 33.32 9.10
N ASN A 411 26.86 33.38 10.05
CA ASN A 411 27.26 32.19 10.80
C ASN A 411 26.14 31.67 11.71
N GLU A 412 25.31 32.55 12.29
CA GLU A 412 24.15 32.16 13.10
C GLU A 412 23.13 31.42 12.26
N MET A 413 22.80 31.93 11.06
CA MET A 413 21.91 31.23 10.09
C MET A 413 22.49 29.87 9.67
N GLU A 414 23.80 29.79 9.37
CA GLU A 414 24.46 28.53 9.04
C GLU A 414 24.40 27.53 10.21
N GLN A 415 24.57 27.99 11.45
CA GLN A 415 24.46 27.17 12.66
C GLN A 415 23.03 26.64 12.88
N LEU A 416 22.02 27.36 12.40
CA LEU A 416 20.62 26.89 12.41
C LEU A 416 20.28 25.92 11.24
N GLY A 417 21.27 25.66 10.37
CA GLY A 417 21.11 24.73 9.23
C GLY A 417 20.32 25.31 8.06
N GLU A 418 20.28 26.62 7.95
CA GLU A 418 19.60 27.35 6.88
C GLU A 418 20.44 27.37 5.60
N SER A 419 19.77 27.30 4.46
CA SER A 419 20.37 27.59 3.16
C SER A 419 20.44 29.09 2.95
N LEU A 420 21.63 29.62 2.79
CA LEU A 420 21.86 31.07 2.67
C LEU A 420 21.65 31.57 1.25
N VAL A 421 20.88 32.63 1.12
CA VAL A 421 20.80 33.45 -0.10
C VAL A 421 21.22 34.88 0.28
N LEU A 422 22.39 35.31 -0.23
CA LEU A 422 22.93 36.63 -0.02
C LEU A 422 22.62 37.52 -1.21
N THR A 423 22.14 38.72 -0.96
CA THR A 423 21.84 39.73 -1.98
C THR A 423 22.79 40.90 -1.83
N ALA A 424 23.56 41.21 -2.88
CA ALA A 424 24.40 42.39 -2.92
C ALA A 424 23.94 43.33 -4.01
N ILE A 425 23.98 44.64 -3.74
CA ILE A 425 23.58 45.71 -4.65
C ILE A 425 24.77 46.67 -4.75
N ASP A 426 25.20 46.97 -5.98
CA ASP A 426 26.28 47.89 -6.31
C ASP A 426 27.57 47.67 -5.52
N GLY A 427 27.91 46.36 -5.33
CA GLY A 427 29.13 45.96 -4.65
C GLY A 427 29.04 45.90 -3.12
N SER A 428 27.88 46.19 -2.52
CA SER A 428 27.65 46.13 -1.09
C SER A 428 26.64 45.04 -0.72
N LEU A 429 26.91 44.27 0.36
CA LEU A 429 25.93 43.29 0.86
C LEU A 429 24.69 44.04 1.39
N ALA A 430 23.52 43.74 0.85
CA ALA A 430 22.25 44.38 1.13
C ALA A 430 21.35 43.56 2.07
N LEU A 431 21.31 42.22 1.86
CA LEU A 431 20.42 41.32 2.60
C LEU A 431 21.05 39.94 2.71
N ALA A 432 20.92 39.32 3.85
CA ALA A 432 21.13 37.88 4.06
C ALA A 432 19.78 37.23 4.38
N THR A 433 19.43 36.21 3.62
CA THR A 433 18.17 35.46 3.77
C THR A 433 18.49 34.01 4.09
N GLY A 434 17.98 33.51 5.22
CA GLY A 434 18.00 32.11 5.61
C GLY A 434 16.76 31.40 5.11
N ILE A 435 16.94 30.25 4.48
CA ILE A 435 15.85 29.44 3.93
C ILE A 435 16.00 28.03 4.45
N ARG A 436 14.93 27.47 4.99
CA ARG A 436 14.90 26.10 5.50
C ARG A 436 13.67 25.37 5.03
N ASP A 437 13.84 24.09 4.69
CA ASP A 437 12.73 23.18 4.44
C ASP A 437 12.28 22.61 5.79
N GLN A 438 11.01 22.80 6.11
CA GLN A 438 10.45 22.45 7.43
C GLN A 438 10.31 20.93 7.58
N LEU A 439 10.72 20.42 8.74
CA LEU A 439 10.44 19.02 9.12
C LEU A 439 8.93 18.81 9.22
N ARG A 440 8.47 17.66 8.79
CA ARG A 440 7.06 17.28 8.95
C ARG A 440 6.73 17.10 10.42
N ASP A 441 5.53 17.51 10.81
CA ASP A 441 5.05 17.34 12.18
C ASP A 441 5.01 15.86 12.56
N GLY A 442 5.36 15.54 13.83
CA GLY A 442 5.25 14.18 14.37
C GLY A 442 6.26 13.15 13.83
N VAL A 443 7.18 13.52 12.93
CA VAL A 443 8.20 12.58 12.39
C VAL A 443 9.05 11.95 13.48
N LYS A 444 9.41 12.71 14.51
CA LYS A 444 10.23 12.21 15.64
C LYS A 444 9.54 11.07 16.38
N GLU A 445 8.26 11.22 16.64
CA GLU A 445 7.41 10.21 17.28
C GLU A 445 7.29 8.96 16.41
N ASP A 446 7.13 9.12 15.10
CA ASP A 446 7.06 8.01 14.15
C ASP A 446 8.37 7.25 14.06
N LEU A 447 9.49 7.94 14.00
CA LEU A 447 10.82 7.32 14.03
C LEU A 447 11.05 6.54 15.33
N GLN A 448 10.61 7.09 16.47
CA GLN A 448 10.66 6.36 17.74
C GLN A 448 9.77 5.13 17.73
N ALA A 449 8.59 5.20 17.11
CA ALA A 449 7.71 4.06 16.96
C ALA A 449 8.33 2.94 16.09
N LEU A 450 9.04 3.29 15.02
CA LEU A 450 9.78 2.34 14.19
C LEU A 450 10.88 1.64 15.01
N LYS A 451 11.64 2.38 15.83
CA LYS A 451 12.63 1.80 16.77
C LYS A 451 11.98 0.83 17.76
N ASN A 452 10.84 1.21 18.35
CA ASN A 452 10.09 0.36 19.28
C ASN A 452 9.56 -0.92 18.62
N MET A 453 9.32 -0.91 17.32
CA MET A 453 8.96 -2.09 16.54
C MET A 453 10.16 -2.96 16.13
N GLY A 454 11.39 -2.59 16.53
CA GLY A 454 12.60 -3.39 16.35
C GLY A 454 13.41 -3.05 15.10
N VAL A 455 13.18 -1.90 14.46
CA VAL A 455 14.10 -1.35 13.45
C VAL A 455 15.38 -0.92 14.17
N LYS A 456 16.52 -1.46 13.74
CA LYS A 456 17.80 -1.26 14.41
C LYS A 456 18.43 0.09 14.06
N ASN A 457 18.39 0.43 12.78
CA ASN A 457 19.04 1.64 12.27
C ASN A 457 18.04 2.49 11.47
N LEU A 458 18.00 3.78 11.83
CA LEU A 458 17.27 4.83 11.10
C LEU A 458 18.33 5.84 10.64
N ILE A 459 18.54 5.94 9.33
CA ILE A 459 19.69 6.65 8.76
C ILE A 459 19.19 7.67 7.74
N LEU A 460 19.72 8.89 7.82
CA LEU A 460 19.44 9.96 6.89
C LEU A 460 20.51 10.01 5.79
N LEU A 461 20.10 10.08 4.54
CA LEU A 461 20.98 10.27 3.37
C LEU A 461 20.50 11.51 2.61
N SER A 462 21.36 12.53 2.46
CA SER A 462 21.00 13.79 1.83
C SER A 462 22.09 14.32 0.91
N GLY A 463 21.71 15.06 -0.13
CA GLY A 463 22.63 15.86 -0.92
C GLY A 463 23.08 17.16 -0.24
N ASP A 464 22.43 17.55 0.84
CA ASP A 464 22.75 18.78 1.58
C ASP A 464 24.09 18.69 2.30
N HIS A 465 24.59 19.85 2.75
CA HIS A 465 25.82 19.92 3.54
C HIS A 465 25.73 19.09 4.81
N GLN A 466 26.83 18.40 5.15
CA GLN A 466 26.90 17.51 6.32
C GLN A 466 26.43 18.18 7.61
N HIS A 467 26.76 19.46 7.83
CA HIS A 467 26.35 20.19 9.03
C HIS A 467 24.82 20.29 9.18
N SER A 468 24.12 20.68 8.12
CA SER A 468 22.65 20.73 8.11
C SER A 468 22.01 19.35 8.35
N VAL A 469 22.62 18.30 7.81
CA VAL A 469 22.18 16.92 7.98
C VAL A 469 22.41 16.43 9.42
N ASP A 470 23.51 16.82 10.06
CA ASP A 470 23.80 16.49 11.45
C ASP A 470 22.80 17.13 12.42
N LEU A 471 22.37 18.37 12.15
CA LEU A 471 21.32 19.03 12.95
C LEU A 471 19.99 18.27 12.89
N VAL A 472 19.58 17.86 11.71
CA VAL A 472 18.35 17.04 11.52
C VAL A 472 18.49 15.70 12.23
N ARG A 473 19.67 15.05 12.17
CA ARG A 473 19.94 13.81 12.91
C ARG A 473 19.73 13.97 14.41
N GLU A 474 20.27 15.04 15.00
CA GLU A 474 20.16 15.32 16.44
C GLU A 474 18.72 15.65 16.83
N GLU A 475 18.03 16.48 16.06
CA GLU A 475 16.64 16.87 16.29
C GLU A 475 15.70 15.67 16.28
N LEU A 476 15.85 14.78 15.30
CA LEU A 476 15.01 13.58 15.11
C LEU A 476 15.52 12.35 15.86
N GLY A 477 16.72 12.38 16.42
CA GLY A 477 17.33 11.27 17.14
C GLY A 477 17.65 10.08 16.23
N LEU A 478 18.08 10.33 14.99
CA LEU A 478 18.48 9.29 14.04
C LEU A 478 19.80 8.63 14.44
N SER A 479 20.01 7.39 13.99
CA SER A 479 21.22 6.62 14.33
C SER A 479 22.47 7.18 13.65
N GLU A 480 22.35 7.48 12.38
CA GLU A 480 23.42 7.97 11.51
C GLU A 480 22.85 8.97 10.50
N ALA A 481 23.68 9.86 9.96
CA ALA A 481 23.28 10.77 8.91
C ALA A 481 24.48 11.13 8.02
N TYR A 482 24.27 11.21 6.72
CA TYR A 482 25.31 11.45 5.71
C TYR A 482 24.84 12.52 4.74
N GLY A 483 25.62 13.58 4.65
CA GLY A 483 25.43 14.70 3.74
C GLY A 483 26.35 14.66 2.52
N ASN A 484 26.18 15.64 1.62
CA ASN A 484 26.94 15.80 0.38
C ASN A 484 26.91 14.56 -0.55
N LEU A 485 25.81 13.79 -0.53
CA LEU A 485 25.66 12.58 -1.31
C LEU A 485 25.04 12.84 -2.68
N LEU A 486 25.63 12.28 -3.72
CA LEU A 486 24.99 12.17 -5.02
C LEU A 486 24.03 10.98 -5.06
N PRO A 487 23.08 10.91 -6.01
CA PRO A 487 22.17 9.77 -6.14
C PRO A 487 22.87 8.41 -6.23
N ALA A 488 24.04 8.34 -6.91
CA ALA A 488 24.85 7.13 -7.00
C ALA A 488 25.45 6.71 -5.65
N ASP A 489 25.81 7.68 -4.80
CA ASP A 489 26.35 7.41 -3.46
C ASP A 489 25.29 6.83 -2.54
N LYS A 490 24.04 7.37 -2.59
CA LYS A 490 22.90 6.83 -1.85
C LYS A 490 22.66 5.37 -2.25
N ALA A 491 22.66 5.06 -3.55
CA ALA A 491 22.49 3.71 -4.05
C ALA A 491 23.64 2.76 -3.62
N ALA A 492 24.88 3.26 -3.61
CA ALA A 492 26.03 2.51 -3.10
C ALA A 492 25.91 2.22 -1.60
N PHE A 493 25.34 3.16 -0.83
CA PHE A 493 25.08 2.99 0.60
C PHE A 493 24.04 1.88 0.87
N VAL A 494 22.98 1.81 0.08
CA VAL A 494 22.00 0.71 0.13
C VAL A 494 22.72 -0.63 -0.03
N LYS A 495 23.52 -0.80 -1.10
CA LYS A 495 24.29 -2.04 -1.38
C LYS A 495 25.24 -2.38 -0.24
N LYS A 496 25.89 -1.38 0.35
CA LYS A 496 26.80 -1.58 1.47
C LYS A 496 26.09 -2.20 2.67
N ARG A 497 24.89 -1.70 3.02
CA ARG A 497 24.10 -2.25 4.13
C ARG A 497 23.58 -3.66 3.83
N GLN A 498 23.12 -3.91 2.61
CA GLN A 498 22.73 -5.26 2.17
C GLN A 498 23.89 -6.25 2.22
N SER A 499 25.12 -5.83 1.87
CA SER A 499 26.31 -6.70 1.86
C SER A 499 26.69 -7.23 3.24
N ILE A 500 26.30 -6.57 4.31
CA ILE A 500 26.49 -7.03 5.70
C ILE A 500 25.31 -7.84 6.24
N GLY A 501 24.35 -8.17 5.37
CA GLY A 501 23.21 -9.03 5.68
C GLY A 501 22.00 -8.34 6.31
N GLU A 502 21.94 -6.99 6.27
CA GLU A 502 20.77 -6.24 6.73
C GLU A 502 19.66 -6.25 5.66
N THR A 503 18.40 -6.33 6.10
CA THR A 503 17.24 -6.06 5.25
C THR A 503 16.99 -4.56 5.25
N VAL A 504 17.16 -3.93 4.09
CA VAL A 504 17.19 -2.48 3.94
C VAL A 504 15.90 -1.98 3.27
N ALA A 505 15.21 -1.03 3.92
CA ALA A 505 14.20 -0.21 3.28
C ALA A 505 14.77 1.17 2.94
N PHE A 506 14.36 1.75 1.82
CA PHE A 506 14.66 3.12 1.42
C PHE A 506 13.37 3.91 1.26
N VAL A 507 13.29 5.09 1.86
CA VAL A 507 12.13 6.00 1.77
C VAL A 507 12.55 7.27 1.06
N GLY A 508 11.88 7.63 -0.02
CA GLY A 508 12.19 8.80 -0.82
C GLY A 508 10.99 9.32 -1.62
N ASP A 509 11.11 10.51 -2.21
CA ASP A 509 10.08 11.12 -3.05
C ASP A 509 10.27 10.85 -4.56
N GLY A 510 11.43 10.42 -4.96
CA GLY A 510 11.69 9.65 -6.15
C GLY A 510 12.36 10.23 -7.34
N ILE A 511 12.53 11.51 -7.55
CA ILE A 511 13.21 11.99 -8.79
C ILE A 511 14.68 11.57 -8.76
N ASN A 512 15.37 11.87 -7.66
CA ASN A 512 16.79 11.59 -7.49
C ASN A 512 17.05 10.23 -6.80
N ASP A 513 16.03 9.65 -6.20
CA ASP A 513 16.13 8.46 -5.35
C ASP A 513 15.72 7.16 -6.02
N SER A 514 15.16 7.21 -7.24
CA SER A 514 14.72 6.02 -8.00
C SER A 514 15.76 4.89 -8.04
N PRO A 515 17.08 5.17 -8.21
CA PRO A 515 18.08 4.11 -8.15
C PRO A 515 18.18 3.45 -6.77
N SER A 516 18.02 4.22 -5.69
CA SER A 516 18.06 3.72 -4.31
C SER A 516 16.80 2.95 -3.94
N LEU A 517 15.63 3.45 -4.39
CA LEU A 517 14.32 2.78 -4.24
C LEU A 517 14.33 1.40 -4.92
N ALA A 518 14.80 1.34 -6.17
CA ALA A 518 14.87 0.10 -6.94
C ALA A 518 15.89 -0.92 -6.40
N LEU A 519 16.97 -0.46 -5.75
CA LEU A 519 18.03 -1.33 -5.23
C LEU A 519 17.78 -1.83 -3.81
N ALA A 520 16.99 -1.12 -3.02
CA ALA A 520 16.64 -1.53 -1.66
C ALA A 520 15.88 -2.88 -1.67
N ASP A 521 15.89 -3.61 -0.54
CA ASP A 521 15.02 -4.78 -0.38
C ASP A 521 13.55 -4.39 -0.36
N ILE A 522 13.27 -3.14 0.09
CA ILE A 522 11.96 -2.50 0.06
C ILE A 522 12.13 -1.02 -0.30
N GLY A 523 11.67 -0.63 -1.48
CA GLY A 523 11.51 0.78 -1.86
C GLY A 523 10.17 1.33 -1.37
N ILE A 524 10.18 2.47 -0.68
CA ILE A 524 8.96 3.16 -0.19
C ILE A 524 8.90 4.54 -0.81
N ALA A 525 7.96 4.77 -1.72
CA ALA A 525 7.75 6.07 -2.34
C ALA A 525 6.72 6.90 -1.58
N MET A 526 7.01 8.20 -1.45
CA MET A 526 6.04 9.21 -1.02
C MET A 526 5.08 9.49 -2.17
N GLY A 527 3.77 9.53 -1.92
CA GLY A 527 2.72 9.52 -2.94
C GLY A 527 2.67 10.73 -3.89
N ASN A 528 3.27 11.86 -3.50
CA ASN A 528 3.47 13.02 -4.39
C ASN A 528 4.78 12.89 -5.21
N GLY A 529 5.47 11.75 -5.08
CA GLY A 529 6.66 11.44 -5.88
C GLY A 529 6.34 11.31 -7.36
N THR A 530 7.38 11.29 -8.18
CA THR A 530 7.23 11.11 -9.63
C THR A 530 6.62 9.73 -9.96
N ASP A 531 5.97 9.64 -11.12
CA ASP A 531 5.49 8.36 -11.64
C ASP A 531 6.60 7.30 -11.67
N VAL A 532 7.85 7.69 -11.96
CA VAL A 532 9.02 6.80 -11.93
C VAL A 532 9.30 6.25 -10.53
N ALA A 533 9.16 7.06 -9.47
CA ALA A 533 9.33 6.59 -8.10
C ALA A 533 8.22 5.65 -7.67
N ILE A 534 7.00 5.98 -8.03
CA ILE A 534 5.85 5.11 -7.80
C ILE A 534 6.08 3.78 -8.51
N GLU A 535 6.51 3.79 -9.76
CA GLU A 535 6.73 2.58 -10.55
C GLU A 535 7.87 1.70 -10.00
N THR A 536 8.96 2.30 -9.53
CA THR A 536 10.15 1.58 -9.04
C THR A 536 10.07 1.16 -7.57
N SER A 537 9.12 1.66 -6.79
CA SER A 537 8.96 1.33 -5.37
C SER A 537 8.13 0.07 -5.15
N ASP A 538 8.29 -0.56 -3.99
CA ASP A 538 7.51 -1.72 -3.51
C ASP A 538 6.30 -1.32 -2.67
N ILE A 539 6.38 -0.18 -2.00
CA ILE A 539 5.31 0.41 -1.17
C ILE A 539 5.12 1.86 -1.59
N VAL A 540 3.87 2.27 -1.80
CA VAL A 540 3.51 3.65 -2.07
C VAL A 540 2.68 4.19 -0.91
N LEU A 541 3.10 5.32 -0.35
CA LEU A 541 2.37 6.04 0.69
C LEU A 541 1.58 7.17 0.04
N MET A 542 0.28 7.02 -0.07
CA MET A 542 -0.58 8.02 -0.68
C MET A 542 -0.46 9.37 0.02
N HIS A 543 -0.46 10.46 -0.78
CA HIS A 543 -0.37 11.85 -0.31
C HIS A 543 0.84 12.17 0.58
N SER A 544 1.96 11.46 0.37
CA SER A 544 3.20 11.69 1.11
C SER A 544 3.05 11.70 2.64
N ASN A 545 2.09 10.94 3.17
CA ASN A 545 1.83 10.88 4.60
C ASN A 545 2.85 9.97 5.32
N PHE A 546 3.87 10.57 5.90
CA PHE A 546 4.95 9.89 6.61
C PHE A 546 4.45 9.05 7.79
N HIS A 547 3.38 9.48 8.47
CA HIS A 547 2.79 8.77 9.62
C HIS A 547 2.26 7.37 9.26
N ARG A 548 2.15 7.06 7.97
CA ARG A 548 1.74 5.72 7.50
C ARG A 548 2.87 4.68 7.55
N ILE A 549 4.14 5.07 7.62
CA ILE A 549 5.27 4.12 7.66
C ILE A 549 5.21 3.22 8.91
N PRO A 550 5.04 3.75 10.15
CA PRO A 550 4.86 2.89 11.32
C PRO A 550 3.65 1.95 11.21
N HIS A 551 2.53 2.44 10.67
CA HIS A 551 1.36 1.60 10.45
C HIS A 551 1.62 0.49 9.42
N ALA A 552 2.29 0.82 8.31
CA ALA A 552 2.70 -0.15 7.28
C ALA A 552 3.57 -1.26 7.86
N LEU A 553 4.57 -0.92 8.68
CA LEU A 553 5.44 -1.89 9.34
C LEU A 553 4.68 -2.76 10.35
N ALA A 554 3.82 -2.15 11.16
CA ALA A 554 2.99 -2.87 12.13
C ALA A 554 2.05 -3.87 11.43
N LEU A 555 1.42 -3.44 10.32
CA LEU A 555 0.54 -4.28 9.50
C LEU A 555 1.32 -5.42 8.83
N ALA A 556 2.50 -5.15 8.28
CA ALA A 556 3.36 -6.17 7.68
C ALA A 556 3.76 -7.25 8.71
N LYS A 557 4.14 -6.84 9.92
CA LYS A 557 4.46 -7.75 11.03
C LYS A 557 3.25 -8.55 11.48
N ALA A 558 2.08 -7.91 11.61
CA ALA A 558 0.83 -8.57 11.97
C ALA A 558 0.40 -9.59 10.92
N THR A 559 0.53 -9.25 9.64
CA THR A 559 0.20 -10.15 8.52
C THR A 559 1.13 -11.36 8.49
N SER A 560 2.45 -11.15 8.62
CA SER A 560 3.43 -12.23 8.67
C SER A 560 3.21 -13.16 9.87
N ARG A 561 2.86 -12.61 11.04
CA ARG A 561 2.52 -13.40 12.22
C ARG A 561 1.24 -14.20 12.02
N ASN A 562 0.20 -13.59 11.46
CA ASN A 562 -1.08 -14.25 11.18
C ASN A 562 -0.91 -15.43 10.21
N MET A 563 -0.07 -15.27 9.17
CA MET A 563 0.29 -16.37 8.28
C MET A 563 0.93 -17.54 9.03
N LEU A 564 1.89 -17.25 9.92
CA LEU A 564 2.54 -18.29 10.72
C LEU A 564 1.54 -18.99 11.64
N GLU A 565 0.66 -18.24 12.30
CA GLU A 565 -0.44 -18.80 13.12
C GLU A 565 -1.30 -19.74 12.28
N ASN A 566 -1.70 -19.34 11.08
CA ASN A 566 -2.52 -20.14 10.18
C ASN A 566 -1.80 -21.42 9.71
N ILE A 567 -0.52 -21.35 9.39
CA ILE A 567 0.30 -22.52 9.06
C ILE A 567 0.36 -23.50 10.24
N ILE A 568 0.59 -23.00 11.45
CA ILE A 568 0.66 -23.83 12.67
C ILE A 568 -0.68 -24.50 12.94
N ILE A 569 -1.79 -23.76 12.87
CA ILE A 569 -3.15 -24.31 13.06
C ILE A 569 -3.41 -25.43 12.05
N ALA A 570 -3.15 -25.17 10.76
CA ALA A 570 -3.38 -26.13 9.69
C ALA A 570 -2.57 -27.43 9.88
N LEU A 571 -1.27 -27.32 10.17
CA LEU A 571 -0.41 -28.48 10.38
C LEU A 571 -0.79 -29.26 11.64
N LEU A 572 -1.13 -28.56 12.72
CA LEU A 572 -1.51 -29.18 13.99
C LEU A 572 -2.81 -29.99 13.84
N VAL A 573 -3.81 -29.45 13.13
CA VAL A 573 -5.05 -30.17 12.85
C VAL A 573 -4.80 -31.43 12.02
N VAL A 574 -4.00 -31.34 10.96
CA VAL A 574 -3.66 -32.52 10.12
C VAL A 574 -2.96 -33.60 10.97
N VAL A 575 -1.99 -33.22 11.80
CA VAL A 575 -1.29 -34.17 12.68
C VAL A 575 -2.24 -34.82 13.68
N ILE A 576 -3.10 -34.03 14.34
CA ILE A 576 -4.11 -34.54 15.29
C ILE A 576 -5.05 -35.52 14.58
N LEU A 577 -5.55 -35.17 13.40
CA LEU A 577 -6.45 -36.03 12.63
C LEU A 577 -5.77 -37.35 12.24
N LEU A 578 -4.55 -37.31 11.71
CA LEU A 578 -3.81 -38.53 11.36
C LEU A 578 -3.53 -39.43 12.57
N VAL A 579 -3.10 -38.84 13.70
CA VAL A 579 -2.88 -39.62 14.94
C VAL A 579 -4.19 -40.22 15.43
N SER A 580 -5.30 -39.48 15.38
CA SER A 580 -6.61 -39.95 15.83
C SER A 580 -7.12 -41.13 15.03
N VAL A 581 -6.81 -41.23 13.74
CA VAL A 581 -7.18 -42.39 12.91
C VAL A 581 -6.54 -43.69 13.41
N PHE A 582 -5.31 -43.63 13.93
CA PHE A 582 -4.60 -44.81 14.41
C PHE A 582 -4.93 -45.17 15.89
N THR A 583 -5.36 -44.18 16.67
CA THR A 583 -5.57 -44.35 18.12
C THR A 583 -7.03 -44.48 18.50
N ASN A 584 -7.96 -43.91 17.75
CA ASN A 584 -9.37 -43.82 18.11
C ASN A 584 -10.27 -44.54 17.07
N ARG A 585 -10.85 -45.67 17.44
CA ARG A 585 -11.78 -46.43 16.58
C ARG A 585 -13.10 -45.70 16.29
N ALA A 586 -13.43 -44.64 17.04
CA ALA A 586 -14.64 -43.84 16.82
C ALA A 586 -14.43 -42.73 15.73
N MET A 587 -13.19 -42.53 15.28
CA MET A 587 -12.92 -41.57 14.19
C MET A 587 -13.32 -42.20 12.86
N ASN A 588 -14.43 -41.74 12.29
CA ASN A 588 -14.86 -42.08 10.94
C ASN A 588 -14.51 -40.95 9.95
N MET A 589 -14.68 -41.25 8.65
CA MET A 589 -14.35 -40.32 7.56
C MET A 589 -15.17 -39.01 7.62
N ALA A 590 -16.46 -39.11 7.98
CA ALA A 590 -17.36 -37.95 8.07
C ALA A 590 -16.96 -36.99 9.20
N ILE A 591 -16.66 -37.49 10.38
CA ILE A 591 -16.19 -36.68 11.52
C ILE A 591 -14.85 -36.02 11.18
N GLY A 592 -13.93 -36.78 10.61
CA GLY A 592 -12.64 -36.25 10.19
C GLY A 592 -12.76 -35.15 9.16
N MET A 593 -13.63 -35.32 8.15
CA MET A 593 -13.89 -34.30 7.14
C MET A 593 -14.53 -33.05 7.76
N PHE A 594 -15.46 -33.20 8.68
CA PHE A 594 -16.07 -32.07 9.38
C PHE A 594 -15.01 -31.24 10.16
N VAL A 595 -14.11 -31.90 10.90
CA VAL A 595 -13.03 -31.24 11.63
C VAL A 595 -12.05 -30.54 10.65
N HIS A 596 -11.76 -31.19 9.52
CA HIS A 596 -10.92 -30.62 8.48
C HIS A 596 -11.53 -29.34 7.91
N GLU A 597 -12.80 -29.36 7.49
CA GLU A 597 -13.50 -28.18 6.96
C GLU A 597 -13.66 -27.07 8.03
N ALA A 598 -13.93 -27.46 9.29
CA ALA A 598 -13.96 -26.50 10.40
C ALA A 598 -12.60 -25.80 10.57
N SER A 599 -11.49 -26.50 10.37
CA SER A 599 -10.15 -25.90 10.45
C SER A 599 -9.90 -24.84 9.38
N ILE A 600 -10.42 -25.03 8.17
CA ILE A 600 -10.37 -24.05 7.08
C ILE A 600 -11.10 -22.77 7.50
N LEU A 601 -12.29 -22.90 8.08
CA LEU A 601 -13.06 -21.76 8.59
C LEU A 601 -12.32 -21.01 9.70
N VAL A 602 -11.68 -21.73 10.64
CA VAL A 602 -10.88 -21.11 11.70
C VAL A 602 -9.73 -20.30 11.14
N VAL A 603 -8.99 -20.83 10.17
CA VAL A 603 -7.88 -20.16 9.50
C VAL A 603 -8.36 -18.90 8.75
N ILE A 604 -9.48 -18.99 8.04
CA ILE A 604 -10.09 -17.86 7.35
C ILE A 604 -10.51 -16.77 8.34
N LEU A 605 -11.22 -17.13 9.42
CA LEU A 605 -11.65 -16.18 10.46
C LEU A 605 -10.46 -15.50 11.15
N ASN A 606 -9.38 -16.25 11.39
CA ASN A 606 -8.15 -15.68 11.91
C ASN A 606 -7.54 -14.66 10.95
N ALA A 607 -7.50 -14.94 9.65
CA ALA A 607 -7.00 -14.01 8.64
C ALA A 607 -7.87 -12.75 8.51
N MET A 608 -9.21 -12.88 8.62
CA MET A 608 -10.13 -11.73 8.55
C MET A 608 -9.91 -10.69 9.66
N ARG A 609 -9.25 -11.03 10.77
CA ARG A 609 -8.87 -10.06 11.81
C ARG A 609 -7.98 -8.94 11.24
N LEU A 610 -7.20 -9.24 10.20
CA LEU A 610 -6.33 -8.25 9.56
C LEU A 610 -7.11 -7.14 8.84
N ILE A 611 -8.33 -7.40 8.35
CA ILE A 611 -9.16 -6.39 7.68
C ILE A 611 -9.46 -5.20 8.60
N HIS A 612 -9.55 -5.45 9.91
CA HIS A 612 -9.86 -4.45 10.93
C HIS A 612 -8.65 -4.12 11.82
N PHE A 613 -7.44 -4.48 11.35
CA PHE A 613 -6.22 -4.19 12.09
C PHE A 613 -6.02 -2.68 12.23
N LYS A 614 -5.79 -2.24 13.46
CA LYS A 614 -5.38 -0.86 13.79
C LYS A 614 -4.09 -0.94 14.59
N SER A 615 -3.10 -0.16 14.21
CA SER A 615 -1.90 0.01 15.04
C SER A 615 -2.31 0.57 16.40
N LYS A 616 -1.70 0.08 17.48
CA LYS A 616 -1.95 0.59 18.85
C LYS A 616 -1.37 1.99 19.10
N GLN A 617 -0.76 2.60 18.10
CA GLN A 617 -0.34 3.97 18.17
C GLN A 617 -1.61 4.83 18.33
N LYS A 618 -1.79 5.41 19.51
CA LYS A 618 -2.64 6.57 19.70
C LYS A 618 -1.99 7.68 18.87
N LEU A 619 -2.51 7.93 17.68
CA LEU A 619 -2.46 9.26 17.12
C LEU A 619 -3.24 10.11 18.10
N ASP A 620 -2.57 10.88 18.95
CA ASP A 620 -3.18 11.94 19.75
C ASP A 620 -3.60 13.07 18.80
N THR A 621 -4.57 12.74 17.93
CA THR A 621 -5.27 13.70 17.05
C THR A 621 -5.93 14.81 17.86
N ASN A 622 -6.09 14.66 19.17
CA ASN A 622 -6.71 15.67 20.03
C ASN A 622 -5.74 16.79 20.49
N GLN A 623 -4.43 16.63 20.34
CA GLN A 623 -3.49 17.71 20.71
C GLN A 623 -3.19 18.67 19.55
N LEU A 624 -3.26 18.21 18.31
CA LEU A 624 -3.11 19.09 17.13
C LEU A 624 -4.28 20.05 16.98
N PHE A 625 -5.51 19.63 17.33
CA PHE A 625 -6.71 20.49 17.24
C PHE A 625 -6.82 21.58 18.29
N MET A 626 -6.14 21.49 19.43
CA MET A 626 -6.22 22.51 20.48
C MET A 626 -5.27 23.68 20.24
N ASN A 627 -4.23 23.51 19.41
CA ASN A 627 -3.31 24.59 19.08
C ASN A 627 -3.84 25.51 17.97
N ASP A 628 -4.57 24.98 16.98
CA ASP A 628 -5.16 25.80 15.91
C ASP A 628 -6.37 26.62 16.36
N LEU A 629 -7.00 26.27 17.48
CA LEU A 629 -8.09 27.07 18.07
C LEU A 629 -7.62 28.18 19.03
N GLN A 630 -6.31 28.28 19.30
CA GLN A 630 -5.75 29.36 20.15
C GLN A 630 -5.02 30.44 19.34
N VAL A 631 -4.97 30.37 18.03
CA VAL A 631 -4.29 31.35 17.15
C VAL A 631 -5.28 32.08 16.20
N ASN A 632 -6.57 31.99 16.43
CA ASN A 632 -7.57 32.85 15.78
C ASN A 632 -8.30 33.72 16.79
#